data_7fb768be7e9a03de2d1d3a68438e132a
#
_entry.id   7fb768be7e9a03de2d1d3a68438e132a
#
_cell.length_a   1.000
_cell.length_b   1.000
_cell.length_c   1.000
_cell.angle_alpha   90.00
_cell.angle_beta   90.00
_cell.angle_gamma   90.00
#
_symmetry.space_group_name_H-M   'P 1'
#
loop_
_entity.id
_entity.type
_entity.pdbx_description
1 polymer ?
#
loop_
_entity_poly.entity_id
_entity_poly.type
_entity_poly.pdbx_seq_one_letter_code
_entity_poly.pdbx_strand_id
1 'polypeptide(L)'
;MMPTLRRAAVACAAVLALTACGESAVGSPASPGAEDTLVFASIPSEESTSLQQSYAAVLAMLERETGTKIEFQNATDYAAVIEGMRAGQIDIAMFGPFSYVLARGQDPGITPIASVVDAPGDEPGYQSYGITAADSDITDLAGYAGRTVCFVDPNSTSGYLYPTAGLIEAGVDPAKGITPVFAGGHDASALAVASGQCDAGFAYDTIVDKQLIDSGQLQPGQLRVVWRSKMIAGSPVAVSSHVDPQRRQVIADAFAQKANVDYLTASGFCATAADCKVGEEGGWGYAPVDDALYDGVRRVCEVTKAESCTSLG
;
A
#
# COMPACT_ATOMS: atom_id res chain seq x y z
N MET A 1 -10.83 -29.20 71.96
CA MET A 1 -11.77 -28.48 72.86
C MET A 1 -12.63 -27.57 72.00
N MET A 2 -13.85 -27.96 71.77
CA MET A 2 -15.00 -27.12 71.36
C MET A 2 -15.51 -26.41 72.60
N PRO A 3 -16.19 -25.23 72.51
CA PRO A 3 -17.63 -25.25 72.17
C PRO A 3 -18.06 -23.99 71.33
N THR A 4 -19.00 -24.19 70.49
CA THR A 4 -20.47 -23.99 70.48
C THR A 4 -21.02 -22.58 70.14
N LEU A 5 -21.77 -22.59 69.08
CA LEU A 5 -23.09 -22.02 68.75
C LEU A 5 -23.47 -20.59 69.27
N ARG A 6 -23.95 -19.75 68.33
CA ARG A 6 -25.39 -19.34 68.38
C ARG A 6 -25.86 -18.66 67.07
N ARG A 7 -26.97 -19.17 66.57
CA ARG A 7 -27.83 -18.70 65.52
C ARG A 7 -28.63 -17.47 65.99
N ALA A 8 -28.81 -16.51 65.11
CA ALA A 8 -30.00 -15.66 65.17
C ALA A 8 -30.45 -15.32 63.74
N ALA A 9 -31.61 -15.82 63.40
CA ALA A 9 -32.39 -15.49 62.21
C ALA A 9 -33.29 -14.30 62.56
N VAL A 10 -33.39 -13.32 61.65
CA VAL A 10 -34.53 -12.36 61.62
C VAL A 10 -34.95 -12.26 60.15
N ALA A 11 -36.22 -12.64 59.99
CA ALA A 11 -36.99 -12.47 58.74
C ALA A 11 -37.76 -11.13 58.79
N CYS A 12 -38.15 -10.63 57.67
CA CYS A 12 -39.22 -9.74 57.26
C CYS A 12 -38.72 -8.69 56.25
N ALA A 13 -39.35 -8.30 55.20
CA ALA A 13 -40.66 -8.59 54.60
C ALA A 13 -40.61 -8.06 53.16
N ALA A 14 -41.34 -8.69 52.30
CA ALA A 14 -41.50 -8.28 50.89
C ALA A 14 -42.36 -6.99 50.80
N VAL A 15 -41.95 -6.09 49.87
CA VAL A 15 -42.89 -5.13 49.27
C VAL A 15 -42.62 -5.16 47.75
N LEU A 16 -43.57 -5.73 47.04
CA LEU A 16 -43.78 -5.58 45.59
C LEU A 16 -44.33 -4.18 45.32
N ALA A 17 -43.67 -3.43 44.44
CA ALA A 17 -44.29 -2.33 43.71
C ALA A 17 -43.97 -2.47 42.25
N LEU A 18 -44.89 -2.99 41.47
CA LEU A 18 -44.92 -2.85 40.01
C LEU A 18 -45.36 -1.42 39.67
N THR A 19 -44.52 -0.69 38.97
CA THR A 19 -44.94 0.41 38.11
C THR A 19 -44.25 0.27 36.77
N ALA A 20 -45.00 -0.19 35.80
CA ALA A 20 -44.69 -0.08 34.39
C ALA A 20 -44.83 1.38 33.95
N CYS A 21 -43.82 1.95 33.35
CA CYS A 21 -43.94 3.00 32.33
C CYS A 21 -42.74 2.88 31.40
N GLY A 22 -43.06 2.53 30.16
CA GLY A 22 -42.11 2.55 29.08
C GLY A 22 -41.69 4.00 28.79
N GLU A 23 -40.38 4.18 28.75
CA GLU A 23 -39.80 5.39 28.17
C GLU A 23 -38.77 4.93 27.11
N SER A 24 -39.09 5.33 25.89
CA SER A 24 -38.26 5.13 24.73
C SER A 24 -36.87 5.65 25.05
N ALA A 25 -35.86 4.78 24.97
CA ALA A 25 -34.46 5.19 24.98
C ALA A 25 -34.24 6.07 23.76
N VAL A 26 -34.33 7.37 23.94
CA VAL A 26 -33.76 8.37 23.07
C VAL A 26 -32.24 8.11 23.13
N GLY A 27 -31.65 7.81 21.97
CA GLY A 27 -30.23 7.50 21.83
C GLY A 27 -29.40 8.52 22.59
N SER A 28 -28.49 8.03 23.42
CA SER A 28 -27.47 8.86 24.04
C SER A 28 -26.77 9.64 22.93
N PRO A 29 -26.61 10.97 23.05
CA PRO A 29 -25.76 11.68 22.14
C PRO A 29 -24.34 11.09 22.28
N ALA A 30 -23.73 10.73 21.15
CA ALA A 30 -22.33 10.32 21.08
C ALA A 30 -21.52 11.37 21.86
N SER A 31 -20.64 10.92 22.73
CA SER A 31 -19.75 11.79 23.49
C SER A 31 -18.97 12.66 22.51
N PRO A 32 -18.96 14.01 22.65
CA PRO A 32 -18.08 14.86 21.88
C PRO A 32 -16.67 14.68 22.44
N GLY A 33 -15.79 13.93 21.72
CA GLY A 33 -14.41 13.78 22.17
C GLY A 33 -13.60 12.61 21.66
N ALA A 34 -14.10 11.74 20.81
CA ALA A 34 -13.22 10.97 19.95
C ALA A 34 -12.93 11.87 18.73
N GLU A 35 -11.75 12.42 18.63
CA GLU A 35 -11.30 13.06 17.40
C GLU A 35 -11.45 12.01 16.31
N ASP A 36 -12.32 12.29 15.35
CA ASP A 36 -12.54 11.42 14.19
C ASP A 36 -11.21 11.38 13.43
N THR A 37 -10.53 10.25 13.42
CA THR A 37 -9.22 10.10 12.81
C THR A 37 -9.35 9.15 11.64
N LEU A 38 -8.81 9.52 10.48
CA LEU A 38 -8.64 8.63 9.35
C LEU A 38 -7.22 8.04 9.36
N VAL A 39 -7.11 6.77 9.07
CA VAL A 39 -5.83 6.07 8.98
C VAL A 39 -5.42 5.96 7.51
N PHE A 40 -4.25 6.52 7.20
CA PHE A 40 -3.58 6.37 5.91
C PHE A 40 -2.43 5.38 6.05
N ALA A 41 -2.33 4.40 5.15
CA ALA A 41 -1.20 3.50 5.06
C ALA A 41 -0.63 3.43 3.64
N SER A 42 0.63 3.04 3.51
CA SER A 42 1.24 2.65 2.24
C SER A 42 1.78 1.24 2.35
N ILE A 43 1.76 0.49 1.23
CA ILE A 43 2.56 -0.74 1.14
C ILE A 43 4.02 -0.39 1.41
N PRO A 44 4.81 -1.25 2.09
CA PRO A 44 6.21 -0.98 2.38
C PRO A 44 7.10 -1.25 1.15
N SER A 45 6.98 -0.40 0.13
CA SER A 45 7.75 -0.49 -1.12
C SER A 45 9.20 -0.06 -0.96
N GLU A 46 9.45 0.82 0.03
CA GLU A 46 10.76 1.27 0.46
C GLU A 46 10.82 1.42 2.00
N GLU A 47 11.92 1.87 2.54
CA GLU A 47 12.12 2.06 3.99
C GLU A 47 11.05 2.99 4.59
N SER A 48 10.42 2.58 5.71
CA SER A 48 9.21 3.18 6.27
C SER A 48 9.33 4.66 6.69
N THR A 49 10.52 5.10 7.11
CA THR A 49 10.76 6.51 7.48
C THR A 49 10.73 7.40 6.24
N SER A 50 11.26 6.92 5.12
CA SER A 50 11.21 7.59 3.82
C SER A 50 9.78 7.71 3.33
N LEU A 51 9.00 6.63 3.42
CA LEU A 51 7.57 6.60 3.03
C LEU A 51 6.76 7.67 3.75
N GLN A 52 6.79 7.71 5.07
CA GLN A 52 6.03 8.71 5.84
C GLN A 52 6.40 10.15 5.45
N GLN A 53 7.69 10.43 5.23
CA GLN A 53 8.14 11.76 4.81
C GLN A 53 7.67 12.13 3.41
N SER A 54 7.59 11.15 2.52
CA SER A 54 7.14 11.35 1.14
C SER A 54 5.65 11.73 1.03
N TYR A 55 4.83 11.33 2.01
CA TYR A 55 3.42 11.67 2.07
C TYR A 55 3.08 12.89 2.93
N ALA A 56 4.01 13.47 3.68
CA ALA A 56 3.72 14.49 4.70
C ALA A 56 2.90 15.68 4.18
N ALA A 57 3.22 16.22 3.01
CA ALA A 57 2.50 17.36 2.42
C ALA A 57 1.07 16.98 1.98
N VAL A 58 0.90 15.79 1.41
CA VAL A 58 -0.41 15.27 0.99
C VAL A 58 -1.29 14.99 2.20
N LEU A 59 -0.74 14.40 3.26
CA LEU A 59 -1.49 14.13 4.49
C LEU A 59 -1.95 15.43 5.17
N ALA A 60 -1.08 16.42 5.28
CA ALA A 60 -1.44 17.74 5.82
C ALA A 60 -2.52 18.45 4.98
N MET A 61 -2.48 18.30 3.65
CA MET A 61 -3.52 18.79 2.76
C MET A 61 -4.84 18.06 3.00
N LEU A 62 -4.84 16.72 3.11
CA LEU A 62 -6.03 15.91 3.39
C LEU A 62 -6.66 16.27 4.74
N GLU A 63 -5.86 16.47 5.80
CA GLU A 63 -6.36 16.93 7.11
C GLU A 63 -7.13 18.26 6.97
N ARG A 64 -6.58 19.20 6.20
CA ARG A 64 -7.26 20.48 5.96
C ARG A 64 -8.57 20.31 5.19
N GLU A 65 -8.59 19.48 4.16
CA GLU A 65 -9.76 19.31 3.28
C GLU A 65 -10.88 18.48 3.92
N THR A 66 -10.52 17.49 4.71
CA THR A 66 -11.48 16.62 5.41
C THR A 66 -11.94 17.20 6.75
N GLY A 67 -11.17 18.14 7.32
CA GLY A 67 -11.36 18.60 8.69
C GLY A 67 -11.14 17.51 9.75
N THR A 68 -10.44 16.43 9.38
CA THR A 68 -10.24 15.22 10.19
C THR A 68 -8.74 14.94 10.28
N LYS A 69 -8.26 14.57 11.46
CA LYS A 69 -6.86 14.14 11.63
C LYS A 69 -6.55 12.93 10.74
N ILE A 70 -5.40 12.97 10.08
CA ILE A 70 -4.91 11.84 9.28
C ILE A 70 -3.69 11.23 9.98
N GLU A 71 -3.75 9.97 10.33
CA GLU A 71 -2.65 9.24 10.96
C GLU A 71 -1.99 8.31 9.96
N PHE A 72 -0.66 8.45 9.77
CA PHE A 72 0.09 7.54 8.93
C PHE A 72 0.44 6.28 9.72
N GLN A 73 0.00 5.12 9.22
CA GLN A 73 0.30 3.83 9.80
C GLN A 73 1.36 3.11 8.98
N ASN A 74 2.48 2.78 9.60
CA ASN A 74 3.49 1.91 9.00
C ASN A 74 2.96 0.47 8.93
N ALA A 75 3.07 -0.15 7.77
CA ALA A 75 2.75 -1.57 7.57
C ALA A 75 4.04 -2.41 7.61
N THR A 76 3.93 -3.65 8.06
CA THR A 76 5.04 -4.60 8.12
C THR A 76 5.30 -5.28 6.77
N ASP A 77 4.25 -5.46 5.98
CA ASP A 77 4.26 -6.10 4.67
C ASP A 77 3.02 -5.70 3.86
N TYR A 78 2.96 -6.11 2.61
CA TYR A 78 1.84 -5.82 1.71
C TYR A 78 0.52 -6.44 2.18
N ALA A 79 0.56 -7.63 2.78
CA ALA A 79 -0.63 -8.31 3.29
C ALA A 79 -1.26 -7.54 4.46
N ALA A 80 -0.46 -6.90 5.31
CA ALA A 80 -0.95 -6.08 6.41
C ALA A 80 -1.80 -4.89 5.93
N VAL A 81 -1.45 -4.26 4.80
CA VAL A 81 -2.25 -3.18 4.19
C VAL A 81 -3.56 -3.72 3.62
N ILE A 82 -3.49 -4.85 2.88
CA ILE A 82 -4.68 -5.51 2.32
C ILE A 82 -5.68 -5.86 3.43
N GLU A 83 -5.23 -6.56 4.46
CA GLU A 83 -6.08 -7.00 5.56
C GLU A 83 -6.56 -5.83 6.43
N GLY A 84 -5.71 -4.84 6.69
CA GLY A 84 -6.07 -3.63 7.44
C GLY A 84 -7.17 -2.83 6.76
N MET A 85 -7.11 -2.67 5.44
CA MET A 85 -8.14 -2.01 4.63
C MET A 85 -9.47 -2.80 4.69
N ARG A 86 -9.40 -4.13 4.49
CA ARG A 86 -10.57 -5.02 4.56
C ARG A 86 -11.22 -5.02 5.95
N ALA A 87 -10.41 -4.97 7.01
CA ALA A 87 -10.90 -4.95 8.39
C ALA A 87 -11.41 -3.57 8.86
N GLY A 88 -11.31 -2.53 8.03
CA GLY A 88 -11.67 -1.16 8.40
C GLY A 88 -10.71 -0.52 9.41
N GLN A 89 -9.47 -1.03 9.49
CA GLN A 89 -8.39 -0.45 10.30
C GLN A 89 -7.57 0.59 9.52
N ILE A 90 -7.66 0.55 8.20
CA ILE A 90 -7.06 1.50 7.28
C ILE A 90 -8.20 2.08 6.43
N ASP A 91 -8.28 3.42 6.37
CA ASP A 91 -9.31 4.14 5.64
C ASP A 91 -8.87 4.51 4.23
N ILE A 92 -7.60 4.87 4.07
CA ILE A 92 -6.98 5.27 2.81
C ILE A 92 -5.68 4.51 2.68
N ALA A 93 -5.43 3.89 1.53
CA ALA A 93 -4.16 3.21 1.30
C ALA A 93 -3.56 3.51 -0.07
N MET A 94 -2.24 3.67 -0.10
CA MET A 94 -1.45 3.55 -1.31
C MET A 94 -1.10 2.09 -1.53
N PHE A 95 -1.53 1.54 -2.65
CA PHE A 95 -1.31 0.17 -3.06
C PHE A 95 -0.40 0.09 -4.30
N GLY A 96 0.29 -1.04 -4.48
CA GLY A 96 0.65 -1.46 -5.82
C GLY A 96 -0.58 -1.98 -6.56
N PRO A 97 -0.61 -1.97 -7.89
CA PRO A 97 -1.78 -2.41 -8.66
C PRO A 97 -2.26 -3.82 -8.33
N PHE A 98 -1.34 -4.76 -8.07
CA PHE A 98 -1.70 -6.12 -7.71
C PHE A 98 -2.26 -6.24 -6.29
N SER A 99 -1.62 -5.63 -5.30
CA SER A 99 -2.14 -5.62 -3.93
C SER A 99 -3.52 -4.93 -3.84
N TYR A 100 -3.76 -3.89 -4.65
CA TYR A 100 -5.10 -3.31 -4.82
C TYR A 100 -6.11 -4.33 -5.37
N VAL A 101 -5.76 -5.03 -6.45
CA VAL A 101 -6.63 -6.06 -7.05
C VAL A 101 -6.97 -7.14 -6.04
N LEU A 102 -5.99 -7.57 -5.21
CA LEU A 102 -6.21 -8.53 -4.13
C LEU A 102 -7.15 -7.99 -3.04
N ALA A 103 -6.93 -6.77 -2.58
CA ALA A 103 -7.79 -6.12 -1.58
C ALA A 103 -9.23 -5.98 -2.07
N ARG A 104 -9.41 -5.49 -3.31
CA ARG A 104 -10.73 -5.34 -3.92
C ARG A 104 -11.42 -6.68 -4.21
N GLY A 105 -10.66 -7.72 -4.54
CA GLY A 105 -11.21 -9.07 -4.72
C GLY A 105 -11.86 -9.60 -3.44
N GLN A 106 -11.34 -9.23 -2.27
CA GLN A 106 -11.88 -9.60 -0.96
C GLN A 106 -12.98 -8.64 -0.48
N ASP A 107 -12.88 -7.35 -0.84
CA ASP A 107 -13.90 -6.33 -0.56
C ASP A 107 -14.15 -5.44 -1.79
N PRO A 108 -15.19 -5.74 -2.60
CA PRO A 108 -15.52 -4.97 -3.79
C PRO A 108 -15.90 -3.50 -3.55
N GLY A 109 -16.10 -3.10 -2.30
CA GLY A 109 -16.39 -1.71 -1.92
C GLY A 109 -15.14 -0.83 -1.82
N ILE A 110 -13.93 -1.41 -1.79
CA ILE A 110 -12.67 -0.67 -1.88
C ILE A 110 -12.59 -0.01 -3.26
N THR A 111 -12.37 1.30 -3.29
CA THR A 111 -12.45 2.09 -4.52
C THR A 111 -11.12 2.81 -4.79
N PRO A 112 -10.48 2.63 -5.97
CA PRO A 112 -9.33 3.40 -6.35
C PRO A 112 -9.80 4.81 -6.73
N ILE A 113 -9.08 5.83 -6.34
CA ILE A 113 -9.48 7.22 -6.56
C ILE A 113 -8.48 8.02 -7.37
N ALA A 114 -7.20 7.72 -7.25
CA ALA A 114 -6.14 8.47 -7.90
C ALA A 114 -4.86 7.64 -8.05
N SER A 115 -3.99 8.04 -8.96
CA SER A 115 -2.64 7.49 -9.13
C SER A 115 -1.67 8.61 -9.52
N VAL A 116 -0.39 8.44 -9.16
CA VAL A 116 0.66 9.43 -9.44
C VAL A 116 0.89 9.59 -10.93
N VAL A 117 1.15 10.84 -11.35
CA VAL A 117 1.55 11.22 -12.71
C VAL A 117 2.71 12.22 -12.66
N ASP A 118 3.54 12.21 -13.71
CA ASP A 118 4.73 13.08 -13.80
C ASP A 118 4.40 14.50 -14.26
N ALA A 119 3.32 14.65 -15.04
CA ALA A 119 2.83 15.96 -15.49
C ALA A 119 1.30 15.98 -15.59
N PRO A 120 0.67 17.18 -15.62
CA PRO A 120 -0.75 17.31 -15.85
C PRO A 120 -1.20 16.69 -17.17
N GLY A 121 -2.13 15.73 -17.09
CA GLY A 121 -2.71 15.08 -18.27
C GLY A 121 -1.98 13.81 -18.71
N ASP A 122 -0.92 13.42 -18.03
CA ASP A 122 -0.26 12.14 -18.27
C ASP A 122 -1.15 10.96 -17.82
N GLU A 123 -0.97 9.80 -18.45
CA GLU A 123 -1.54 8.56 -17.99
C GLU A 123 -0.63 7.93 -16.93
N PRO A 124 -1.17 7.49 -15.77
CA PRO A 124 -0.35 6.90 -14.72
C PRO A 124 0.16 5.52 -15.11
N GLY A 125 1.46 5.31 -14.99
CA GLY A 125 2.08 4.03 -15.31
C GLY A 125 3.57 4.00 -15.03
N TYR A 126 4.11 2.77 -14.87
CA TYR A 126 5.52 2.50 -14.56
C TYR A 126 5.93 1.13 -15.08
N GLN A 127 7.20 0.75 -14.93
CA GLN A 127 7.71 -0.54 -15.38
C GLN A 127 8.37 -1.33 -14.26
N SER A 128 8.33 -2.65 -14.40
CA SER A 128 9.20 -3.56 -13.65
C SER A 128 10.50 -3.74 -14.41
N TYR A 129 11.61 -3.64 -13.70
CA TYR A 129 12.94 -3.93 -14.20
C TYR A 129 13.45 -5.26 -13.65
N GLY A 130 14.01 -6.10 -14.53
CA GLY A 130 14.91 -7.19 -14.17
C GLY A 130 16.33 -6.64 -14.12
N ILE A 131 16.96 -6.73 -12.98
CA ILE A 131 18.25 -6.10 -12.68
C ILE A 131 19.33 -7.10 -12.29
N THR A 132 20.57 -6.76 -12.61
CA THR A 132 21.78 -7.50 -12.21
C THR A 132 22.89 -6.52 -11.82
N ALA A 133 23.95 -6.99 -11.16
CA ALA A 133 25.17 -6.20 -11.05
C ALA A 133 25.73 -5.87 -12.44
N ALA A 134 26.38 -4.72 -12.59
CA ALA A 134 26.86 -4.23 -13.89
C ALA A 134 27.83 -5.19 -14.60
N ASP A 135 28.64 -5.92 -13.82
CA ASP A 135 29.66 -6.88 -14.28
C ASP A 135 29.14 -8.34 -14.36
N SER A 136 27.85 -8.56 -14.08
CA SER A 136 27.22 -9.89 -14.15
C SER A 136 27.28 -10.46 -15.57
N ASP A 137 27.35 -11.79 -15.71
CA ASP A 137 27.23 -12.53 -16.96
C ASP A 137 25.78 -12.67 -17.45
N ILE A 138 24.80 -12.34 -16.62
CA ILE A 138 23.36 -12.41 -16.93
C ILE A 138 22.99 -11.25 -17.85
N THR A 139 22.42 -11.53 -19.02
CA THR A 139 22.07 -10.52 -20.03
C THR A 139 20.56 -10.42 -20.33
N ASP A 140 19.79 -11.40 -19.86
CA ASP A 140 18.33 -11.49 -20.03
C ASP A 140 17.72 -12.36 -18.94
N LEU A 141 16.37 -12.53 -18.95
CA LEU A 141 15.66 -13.35 -17.96
C LEU A 141 15.96 -14.84 -18.06
N ALA A 142 16.36 -15.37 -19.22
CA ALA A 142 16.76 -16.78 -19.35
C ALA A 142 18.01 -17.06 -18.51
N GLY A 143 18.91 -16.08 -18.37
CA GLY A 143 20.09 -16.14 -17.53
C GLY A 143 19.81 -16.19 -16.02
N TYR A 144 18.57 -15.99 -15.59
CA TYR A 144 18.17 -16.14 -14.18
C TYR A 144 18.06 -17.60 -13.74
N ALA A 145 18.03 -18.55 -14.69
CA ALA A 145 17.98 -19.98 -14.39
C ALA A 145 19.14 -20.43 -13.49
N GLY A 146 18.80 -21.09 -12.37
CA GLY A 146 19.77 -21.58 -11.37
C GLY A 146 20.35 -20.49 -10.45
N ARG A 147 19.91 -19.23 -10.58
CA ARG A 147 20.44 -18.10 -9.80
C ARG A 147 19.60 -17.84 -8.54
N THR A 148 20.22 -17.12 -7.59
CA THR A 148 19.52 -16.51 -6.46
C THR A 148 18.90 -15.21 -6.94
N VAL A 149 17.56 -15.13 -6.89
CA VAL A 149 16.79 -14.01 -7.44
C VAL A 149 16.01 -13.30 -6.34
N CYS A 150 16.25 -12.01 -6.17
CA CYS A 150 15.52 -11.16 -5.25
C CYS A 150 14.20 -10.69 -5.87
N PHE A 151 13.09 -11.05 -5.21
CA PHE A 151 11.76 -10.46 -5.37
C PHE A 151 11.50 -9.49 -4.23
N VAL A 152 10.43 -8.70 -4.35
CA VAL A 152 10.02 -7.74 -3.30
C VAL A 152 9.11 -8.43 -2.28
N ASP A 153 7.87 -8.71 -2.65
CA ASP A 153 6.81 -9.30 -1.81
C ASP A 153 5.88 -10.12 -2.72
N PRO A 154 5.31 -11.25 -2.26
CA PRO A 154 4.39 -12.06 -3.06
C PRO A 154 3.15 -11.30 -3.60
N ASN A 155 2.80 -10.16 -3.01
CA ASN A 155 1.69 -9.30 -3.41
C ASN A 155 2.15 -8.07 -4.21
N SER A 156 3.45 -7.95 -4.52
CA SER A 156 4.00 -6.86 -5.33
C SER A 156 3.73 -7.08 -6.81
N THR A 157 3.33 -6.02 -7.51
CA THR A 157 3.08 -6.03 -8.96
C THR A 157 4.38 -6.16 -9.74
N SER A 158 5.26 -5.16 -9.62
CA SER A 158 6.52 -5.06 -10.34
C SER A 158 7.66 -5.82 -9.68
N GLY A 159 7.54 -6.15 -8.39
CA GLY A 159 8.53 -6.94 -7.67
C GLY A 159 8.26 -8.44 -7.65
N TYR A 160 7.10 -8.91 -8.14
CA TYR A 160 6.77 -10.34 -8.15
C TYR A 160 5.86 -10.77 -9.30
N LEU A 161 4.65 -10.19 -9.47
CA LEU A 161 3.66 -10.71 -10.42
C LEU A 161 4.12 -10.61 -11.87
N TYR A 162 4.54 -9.43 -12.32
CA TYR A 162 5.06 -9.21 -13.68
C TYR A 162 6.41 -9.90 -13.90
N PRO A 163 7.37 -9.86 -12.96
CA PRO A 163 8.55 -10.72 -12.99
C PRO A 163 8.26 -12.19 -13.21
N THR A 164 7.30 -12.76 -12.46
CA THR A 164 6.89 -14.16 -12.61
C THR A 164 6.40 -14.46 -14.02
N ALA A 165 5.57 -13.57 -14.60
CA ALA A 165 5.15 -13.71 -16.00
C ALA A 165 6.34 -13.64 -16.96
N GLY A 166 7.25 -12.69 -16.77
CA GLY A 166 8.45 -12.56 -17.60
C GLY A 166 9.36 -13.77 -17.53
N LEU A 167 9.59 -14.34 -16.34
CA LEU A 167 10.37 -15.58 -16.17
C LEU A 167 9.73 -16.76 -16.90
N ILE A 168 8.41 -16.93 -16.77
CA ILE A 168 7.66 -17.98 -17.49
C ILE A 168 7.80 -17.80 -19.00
N GLU A 169 7.63 -16.59 -19.52
CA GLU A 169 7.81 -16.28 -20.95
C GLU A 169 9.24 -16.56 -21.44
N ALA A 170 10.27 -16.36 -20.57
CA ALA A 170 11.67 -16.69 -20.84
C ALA A 170 12.00 -18.18 -20.67
N GLY A 171 11.01 -19.03 -20.30
CA GLY A 171 11.21 -20.46 -20.09
C GLY A 171 11.84 -20.81 -18.74
N VAL A 172 11.88 -19.89 -17.79
CA VAL A 172 12.38 -20.12 -16.43
C VAL A 172 11.19 -20.35 -15.48
N ASP A 173 11.16 -21.53 -14.86
CA ASP A 173 10.16 -21.83 -13.82
C ASP A 173 10.47 -21.04 -12.54
N PRO A 174 9.63 -20.09 -12.14
CA PRO A 174 9.90 -19.24 -10.97
C PRO A 174 9.91 -20.01 -9.64
N ALA A 175 9.30 -21.21 -9.58
CA ALA A 175 9.24 -22.04 -8.38
C ALA A 175 10.40 -23.04 -8.26
N LYS A 176 11.00 -23.44 -9.37
CA LYS A 176 12.00 -24.55 -9.40
C LYS A 176 13.27 -24.19 -10.15
N GLY A 177 13.19 -23.22 -11.05
CA GLY A 177 14.30 -22.83 -11.93
C GLY A 177 15.24 -21.79 -11.29
N ILE A 178 14.88 -21.22 -10.16
CA ILE A 178 15.65 -20.19 -9.42
C ILE A 178 15.62 -20.48 -7.92
N THR A 179 16.44 -19.76 -7.15
CA THR A 179 16.33 -19.68 -5.67
C THR A 179 15.72 -18.32 -5.33
N PRO A 180 14.41 -18.25 -5.03
CA PRO A 180 13.75 -16.96 -4.76
C PRO A 180 14.08 -16.47 -3.35
N VAL A 181 14.31 -15.16 -3.23
CA VAL A 181 14.48 -14.42 -1.97
C VAL A 181 13.50 -13.25 -1.97
N PHE A 182 12.67 -13.14 -0.96
CA PHE A 182 11.78 -11.98 -0.79
C PHE A 182 12.46 -10.95 0.10
N ALA A 183 12.80 -9.80 -0.48
CA ALA A 183 13.56 -8.74 0.19
C ALA A 183 12.70 -7.79 1.03
N GLY A 184 11.37 -7.79 0.82
CA GLY A 184 10.40 -6.96 1.55
C GLY A 184 10.15 -5.59 0.92
N GLY A 185 11.15 -4.97 0.27
CA GLY A 185 11.06 -3.67 -0.41
C GLY A 185 11.79 -3.68 -1.76
N HIS A 186 11.49 -2.68 -2.60
CA HIS A 186 12.16 -2.51 -3.90
C HIS A 186 13.59 -2.01 -3.74
N ASP A 187 13.83 -1.14 -2.78
CA ASP A 187 15.15 -0.68 -2.36
C ASP A 187 15.98 -1.85 -1.85
N ALA A 188 15.43 -2.67 -0.95
CA ALA A 188 16.10 -3.84 -0.41
C ALA A 188 16.46 -4.86 -1.50
N SER A 189 15.56 -5.10 -2.48
CA SER A 189 15.82 -5.99 -3.62
C SER A 189 16.97 -5.46 -4.49
N ALA A 190 16.94 -4.17 -4.86
CA ALA A 190 17.97 -3.56 -5.68
C ALA A 190 19.33 -3.53 -4.98
N LEU A 191 19.37 -3.20 -3.70
CA LEU A 191 20.60 -3.18 -2.89
C LEU A 191 21.15 -4.57 -2.63
N ALA A 192 20.31 -5.60 -2.49
CA ALA A 192 20.75 -6.99 -2.39
C ALA A 192 21.45 -7.47 -3.67
N VAL A 193 20.97 -7.04 -4.84
CA VAL A 193 21.65 -7.30 -6.11
C VAL A 193 22.96 -6.52 -6.20
N ALA A 194 22.95 -5.23 -5.84
CA ALA A 194 24.14 -4.39 -5.89
C ALA A 194 25.29 -4.89 -4.96
N SER A 195 24.92 -5.51 -3.84
CA SER A 195 25.88 -6.08 -2.87
C SER A 195 26.28 -7.53 -3.16
N GLY A 196 25.68 -8.18 -4.17
CA GLY A 196 25.94 -9.58 -4.52
C GLY A 196 25.29 -10.60 -3.58
N GLN A 197 24.31 -10.19 -2.75
CA GLN A 197 23.50 -11.12 -1.98
C GLN A 197 22.51 -11.90 -2.86
N CYS A 198 22.04 -11.27 -3.95
CA CYS A 198 21.32 -11.91 -5.02
C CYS A 198 22.09 -11.74 -6.33
N ASP A 199 22.08 -12.77 -7.19
CA ASP A 199 22.68 -12.72 -8.52
C ASP A 199 21.92 -11.79 -9.46
N ALA A 200 20.60 -11.72 -9.27
CA ALA A 200 19.66 -10.91 -10.02
C ALA A 200 18.45 -10.55 -9.14
N GLY A 201 17.63 -9.63 -9.59
CA GLY A 201 16.44 -9.25 -8.86
C GLY A 201 15.47 -8.42 -9.69
N PHE A 202 14.42 -7.95 -9.01
CA PHE A 202 13.37 -7.13 -9.62
C PHE A 202 13.04 -5.93 -8.74
N ALA A 203 12.82 -4.78 -9.40
CA ALA A 203 12.39 -3.56 -8.75
C ALA A 203 11.59 -2.71 -9.75
N TYR A 204 10.89 -1.67 -9.30
CA TYR A 204 10.29 -0.71 -10.23
C TYR A 204 11.33 0.26 -10.77
N ASP A 205 11.04 0.83 -11.94
CA ASP A 205 11.97 1.65 -12.71
C ASP A 205 12.51 2.86 -11.95
N THR A 206 11.65 3.68 -11.35
CA THR A 206 12.06 4.93 -10.69
C THR A 206 12.97 4.70 -9.48
N ILE A 207 12.82 3.58 -8.73
CA ILE A 207 13.73 3.26 -7.61
C ILE A 207 15.14 3.02 -8.13
N VAL A 208 15.26 2.32 -9.27
CA VAL A 208 16.58 1.95 -9.88
C VAL A 208 17.20 3.14 -10.59
N ASP A 209 16.40 3.87 -11.40
CA ASP A 209 16.93 4.93 -12.27
C ASP A 209 17.16 6.24 -11.51
N LYS A 210 16.50 6.45 -10.37
CA LYS A 210 16.51 7.76 -9.71
C LYS A 210 16.67 7.69 -8.18
N GLN A 211 15.74 7.10 -7.45
CA GLN A 211 15.64 7.30 -5.99
C GLN A 211 16.87 6.81 -5.22
N LEU A 212 17.35 5.59 -5.51
CA LEU A 212 18.55 5.05 -4.85
C LEU A 212 19.84 5.79 -5.25
N ILE A 213 19.88 6.37 -6.44
CA ILE A 213 21.01 7.21 -6.90
C ILE A 213 20.96 8.56 -6.19
N ASP A 214 19.81 9.22 -6.18
CA ASP A 214 19.62 10.53 -5.54
C ASP A 214 19.87 10.49 -4.02
N SER A 215 19.52 9.38 -3.38
CA SER A 215 19.82 9.15 -1.96
C SER A 215 21.26 8.71 -1.68
N GLY A 216 22.05 8.45 -2.73
CA GLY A 216 23.44 8.01 -2.62
C GLY A 216 23.64 6.55 -2.19
N GLN A 217 22.55 5.76 -2.17
CA GLN A 217 22.59 4.33 -1.82
C GLN A 217 23.12 3.47 -2.98
N LEU A 218 22.94 3.93 -4.23
CA LEU A 218 23.54 3.33 -5.42
C LEU A 218 24.38 4.36 -6.18
N GLN A 219 25.44 3.86 -6.83
CA GLN A 219 26.20 4.65 -7.80
C GLN A 219 25.59 4.49 -9.20
N PRO A 220 25.58 5.52 -10.03
CA PRO A 220 25.18 5.40 -11.44
C PRO A 220 25.97 4.27 -12.13
N GLY A 221 25.24 3.35 -12.78
CA GLY A 221 25.84 2.22 -13.49
C GLY A 221 26.28 1.03 -12.61
N GLN A 222 25.98 1.02 -11.33
CA GLN A 222 26.27 -0.12 -10.45
C GLN A 222 25.32 -1.31 -10.74
N LEU A 223 24.11 -1.05 -11.17
CA LEU A 223 23.16 -2.04 -11.67
C LEU A 223 22.99 -1.93 -13.18
N ARG A 224 22.65 -3.05 -13.81
CA ARG A 224 22.28 -3.14 -15.22
C ARG A 224 20.86 -3.68 -15.33
N VAL A 225 20.03 -3.00 -16.11
CA VAL A 225 18.69 -3.46 -16.46
C VAL A 225 18.80 -4.42 -17.64
N VAL A 226 18.40 -5.68 -17.44
CA VAL A 226 18.44 -6.74 -18.43
C VAL A 226 17.06 -7.10 -18.98
N TRP A 227 16.02 -6.60 -18.34
CA TRP A 227 14.63 -6.78 -18.78
C TRP A 227 13.75 -5.62 -18.31
N ARG A 228 12.72 -5.32 -19.10
CA ARG A 228 11.65 -4.38 -18.76
C ARG A 228 10.30 -5.01 -19.04
N SER A 229 9.37 -4.84 -18.14
CA SER A 229 7.98 -5.25 -18.37
C SER A 229 7.30 -4.38 -19.43
N LYS A 230 6.14 -4.81 -19.89
CA LYS A 230 5.15 -3.89 -20.45
C LYS A 230 4.78 -2.84 -19.40
N MET A 231 4.23 -1.70 -19.87
CA MET A 231 3.71 -0.68 -18.97
C MET A 231 2.69 -1.28 -18.00
N ILE A 232 2.88 -1.02 -16.73
CA ILE A 232 2.00 -1.38 -15.62
C ILE A 232 1.13 -0.16 -15.31
N ALA A 233 -0.15 -0.35 -15.02
CA ALA A 233 -1.00 0.73 -14.52
C ALA A 233 -0.41 1.34 -13.24
N GLY A 234 -0.51 2.64 -13.08
CA GLY A 234 0.04 3.34 -11.92
C GLY A 234 -0.57 2.86 -10.60
N SER A 235 0.24 2.94 -9.55
CA SER A 235 -0.11 2.53 -8.19
C SER A 235 -1.29 3.36 -7.65
N PRO A 236 -2.42 2.72 -7.23
CA PRO A 236 -3.58 3.48 -6.80
C PRO A 236 -3.54 3.91 -5.33
N VAL A 237 -3.99 5.13 -5.07
CA VAL A 237 -4.61 5.46 -3.80
C VAL A 237 -6.03 4.89 -3.81
N ALA A 238 -6.39 4.11 -2.80
CA ALA A 238 -7.73 3.55 -2.66
C ALA A 238 -8.34 3.91 -1.31
N VAL A 239 -9.68 4.02 -1.28
CA VAL A 239 -10.46 4.33 -0.08
C VAL A 239 -11.29 3.10 0.31
N SER A 240 -11.29 2.80 1.62
CA SER A 240 -12.01 1.68 2.21
C SER A 240 -13.53 1.79 2.00
N SER A 241 -14.18 0.63 1.93
CA SER A 241 -15.66 0.53 1.92
C SER A 241 -16.30 1.06 3.22
N HIS A 242 -15.55 1.11 4.32
CA HIS A 242 -16.00 1.59 5.62
C HIS A 242 -16.09 3.11 5.72
N VAL A 243 -15.39 3.85 4.88
CA VAL A 243 -15.48 5.32 4.82
C VAL A 243 -16.82 5.73 4.21
N ASP A 244 -17.53 6.63 4.86
CA ASP A 244 -18.83 7.09 4.35
C ASP A 244 -18.73 7.72 2.95
N PRO A 245 -19.78 7.62 2.12
CA PRO A 245 -19.70 8.06 0.72
C PRO A 245 -19.40 9.54 0.54
N GLN A 246 -19.87 10.40 1.44
CA GLN A 246 -19.63 11.85 1.34
C GLN A 246 -18.18 12.17 1.63
N ARG A 247 -17.59 11.57 2.68
CA ARG A 247 -16.17 11.73 3.04
C ARG A 247 -15.28 11.15 1.95
N ARG A 248 -15.64 9.99 1.38
CA ARG A 248 -14.91 9.39 0.25
C ARG A 248 -14.85 10.35 -0.94
N GLN A 249 -15.95 11.05 -1.26
CA GLN A 249 -15.97 12.04 -2.33
C GLN A 249 -15.03 13.21 -2.02
N VAL A 250 -15.01 13.73 -0.79
CA VAL A 250 -14.10 14.81 -0.37
C VAL A 250 -12.64 14.39 -0.55
N ILE A 251 -12.30 13.15 -0.16
CA ILE A 251 -10.95 12.60 -0.33
C ILE A 251 -10.58 12.50 -1.82
N ALA A 252 -11.48 11.96 -2.64
CA ALA A 252 -11.26 11.81 -4.08
C ALA A 252 -11.07 13.18 -4.77
N ASP A 253 -11.90 14.17 -4.43
CA ASP A 253 -11.79 15.53 -4.96
C ASP A 253 -10.48 16.21 -4.53
N ALA A 254 -10.03 15.97 -3.29
CA ALA A 254 -8.77 16.48 -2.77
C ALA A 254 -7.56 15.90 -3.55
N PHE A 255 -7.56 14.59 -3.80
CA PHE A 255 -6.53 13.97 -4.64
C PHE A 255 -6.56 14.50 -6.08
N ALA A 256 -7.72 14.56 -6.71
CA ALA A 256 -7.86 14.97 -8.10
C ALA A 256 -7.47 16.44 -8.36
N GLN A 257 -7.65 17.33 -7.37
CA GLN A 257 -7.53 18.78 -7.58
C GLN A 257 -6.38 19.42 -6.82
N LYS A 258 -5.93 18.82 -5.70
CA LYS A 258 -5.07 19.48 -4.72
C LYS A 258 -3.80 18.71 -4.37
N ALA A 259 -3.76 17.39 -4.59
CA ALA A 259 -2.58 16.58 -4.35
C ALA A 259 -1.59 16.70 -5.52
N ASN A 260 -1.07 17.90 -5.76
CA ASN A 260 -0.06 18.18 -6.78
C ASN A 260 0.91 19.26 -6.31
N VAL A 261 2.12 19.24 -6.85
CA VAL A 261 3.23 20.12 -6.47
C VAL A 261 2.83 21.58 -6.52
N ASP A 262 2.08 22.01 -7.55
CA ASP A 262 1.70 23.42 -7.73
C ASP A 262 0.77 23.88 -6.60
N TYR A 263 -0.29 23.12 -6.31
CA TYR A 263 -1.24 23.47 -5.26
C TYR A 263 -0.60 23.36 -3.87
N LEU A 264 0.18 22.31 -3.60
CA LEU A 264 0.82 22.09 -2.30
C LEU A 264 1.82 23.21 -1.98
N THR A 265 2.58 23.65 -2.97
CA THR A 265 3.52 24.77 -2.84
C THR A 265 2.77 26.11 -2.67
N ALA A 266 1.81 26.40 -3.54
CA ALA A 266 1.03 27.64 -3.46
C ALA A 266 0.23 27.77 -2.15
N SER A 267 -0.17 26.64 -1.56
CA SER A 267 -0.92 26.57 -0.31
C SER A 267 -0.06 26.45 0.95
N GLY A 268 1.27 26.47 0.80
CA GLY A 268 2.23 26.48 1.91
C GLY A 268 2.46 25.11 2.59
N PHE A 269 2.05 24.01 1.97
CA PHE A 269 2.36 22.65 2.47
C PHE A 269 3.80 22.24 2.15
N CYS A 270 4.36 22.80 1.07
CA CYS A 270 5.76 22.64 0.68
C CYS A 270 6.42 24.01 0.63
N ALA A 271 7.70 24.10 1.02
CA ALA A 271 8.47 25.34 0.96
C ALA A 271 8.79 25.75 -0.48
N THR A 272 9.17 24.78 -1.31
CA THR A 272 9.45 24.96 -2.76
C THR A 272 8.89 23.78 -3.55
N ALA A 273 8.70 23.98 -4.86
CA ALA A 273 8.29 22.89 -5.74
C ALA A 273 9.35 21.77 -5.84
N ALA A 274 10.63 22.10 -5.72
CA ALA A 274 11.72 21.13 -5.78
C ALA A 274 11.76 20.18 -4.56
N ASP A 275 11.33 20.69 -3.40
CA ASP A 275 11.30 19.89 -2.15
C ASP A 275 9.94 19.22 -1.92
N CYS A 276 8.96 19.51 -2.81
CA CYS A 276 7.59 19.03 -2.62
C CYS A 276 7.46 17.58 -3.08
N LYS A 277 7.18 16.69 -2.12
CA LYS A 277 6.89 15.29 -2.40
C LYS A 277 5.39 15.04 -2.36
N VAL A 278 4.89 14.30 -3.34
CA VAL A 278 3.48 13.89 -3.44
C VAL A 278 3.26 12.42 -3.13
N GLY A 279 4.34 11.65 -2.93
CA GLY A 279 4.37 10.23 -2.64
C GLY A 279 5.77 9.66 -2.84
N GLU A 280 5.89 8.34 -2.73
CA GLU A 280 7.17 7.63 -2.83
C GLU A 280 7.77 7.65 -4.24
N GLU A 281 6.92 7.49 -5.26
CA GLU A 281 7.37 7.45 -6.66
C GLU A 281 7.79 8.84 -7.20
N GLY A 282 7.55 9.91 -6.43
CA GLY A 282 7.77 11.29 -6.87
C GLY A 282 6.62 11.77 -7.76
N GLY A 283 6.94 12.40 -8.90
CA GLY A 283 5.96 12.90 -9.85
C GLY A 283 5.48 14.33 -9.57
N TRP A 284 4.55 14.82 -10.40
CA TRP A 284 3.95 16.14 -10.25
C TRP A 284 2.74 16.14 -9.32
N GLY A 285 1.94 15.08 -9.35
CA GLY A 285 0.68 14.98 -8.60
C GLY A 285 -0.11 13.74 -8.93
N TYR A 286 -1.42 13.80 -8.75
CA TYR A 286 -2.31 12.66 -8.95
C TYR A 286 -3.33 12.92 -10.05
N ALA A 287 -3.62 11.88 -10.84
CA ALA A 287 -4.73 11.82 -11.78
C ALA A 287 -5.82 10.88 -11.27
N PRO A 288 -7.12 11.16 -11.48
CA PRO A 288 -8.21 10.25 -11.15
C PRO A 288 -8.08 8.94 -11.92
N VAL A 289 -8.38 7.83 -11.23
CA VAL A 289 -8.40 6.49 -11.84
C VAL A 289 -9.65 5.73 -11.42
N ASP A 290 -10.01 4.72 -12.20
CA ASP A 290 -11.07 3.77 -11.89
C ASP A 290 -10.55 2.32 -11.88
N ASP A 291 -11.41 1.39 -11.48
CA ASP A 291 -11.07 -0.02 -11.35
C ASP A 291 -10.72 -0.70 -12.68
N ALA A 292 -11.26 -0.22 -13.80
CA ALA A 292 -11.01 -0.82 -15.11
C ALA A 292 -9.54 -0.67 -15.57
N LEU A 293 -8.83 0.35 -15.06
CA LEU A 293 -7.40 0.54 -15.30
C LEU A 293 -6.58 -0.70 -14.89
N TYR A 294 -7.05 -1.46 -13.89
CA TYR A 294 -6.33 -2.62 -13.30
C TYR A 294 -6.70 -3.98 -13.92
N ASP A 295 -7.53 -4.01 -14.98
CA ASP A 295 -7.85 -5.26 -15.70
C ASP A 295 -6.62 -5.92 -16.33
N GLY A 296 -5.61 -5.12 -16.69
CA GLY A 296 -4.32 -5.63 -17.16
C GLY A 296 -3.64 -6.52 -16.13
N VAL A 297 -3.68 -6.11 -14.86
CA VAL A 297 -3.09 -6.85 -13.73
C VAL A 297 -3.83 -8.16 -13.49
N ARG A 298 -5.17 -8.14 -13.53
CA ARG A 298 -6.01 -9.35 -13.41
C ARG A 298 -5.66 -10.39 -14.48
N ARG A 299 -5.44 -9.96 -15.72
CA ARG A 299 -5.01 -10.86 -16.81
C ARG A 299 -3.62 -11.48 -16.59
N VAL A 300 -2.69 -10.77 -15.93
CA VAL A 300 -1.38 -11.35 -15.58
C VAL A 300 -1.54 -12.45 -14.52
N CYS A 301 -2.47 -12.29 -13.59
CA CYS A 301 -2.84 -13.34 -12.64
C CYS A 301 -3.33 -14.63 -13.33
N GLU A 302 -4.16 -14.50 -14.37
CA GLU A 302 -4.65 -15.65 -15.13
C GLU A 302 -3.51 -16.43 -15.82
N VAL A 303 -2.46 -15.73 -16.25
CA VAL A 303 -1.29 -16.33 -16.90
C VAL A 303 -0.34 -16.97 -15.89
N THR A 304 -0.02 -16.25 -14.84
CA THR A 304 0.99 -16.69 -13.84
C THR A 304 0.47 -17.75 -12.91
N LYS A 305 -0.84 -17.75 -12.62
CA LYS A 305 -1.46 -18.58 -11.59
C LYS A 305 -0.69 -18.51 -10.25
N ALA A 306 -0.13 -17.34 -9.96
CA ALA A 306 0.57 -17.10 -8.70
C ALA A 306 -0.35 -17.45 -7.52
N GLU A 307 0.22 -17.96 -6.43
CA GLU A 307 -0.57 -18.41 -5.27
C GLU A 307 -1.45 -17.28 -4.73
N SER A 308 -0.91 -16.04 -4.66
CA SER A 308 -1.67 -14.87 -4.24
C SER A 308 -2.90 -14.58 -5.13
N CYS A 309 -2.89 -14.99 -6.41
CA CYS A 309 -4.03 -14.80 -7.32
C CYS A 309 -5.22 -15.71 -6.99
N THR A 310 -5.04 -16.78 -6.22
CA THR A 310 -6.13 -17.69 -5.84
C THR A 310 -7.17 -17.03 -4.94
N SER A 311 -6.82 -15.94 -4.29
CA SER A 311 -7.73 -15.14 -3.46
C SER A 311 -8.68 -14.23 -4.25
N LEU A 312 -8.54 -14.18 -5.57
CA LEU A 312 -9.38 -13.34 -6.44
C LEU A 312 -10.73 -13.99 -6.82
N GLY A 313 -10.99 -15.25 -6.40
CA GLY A 313 -12.23 -15.98 -6.65
C GLY A 313 -12.18 -16.84 -7.91
#